data_36e93a191194faaff4a712687d9b6583
#
_entry.id   36e93a191194faaff4a712687d9b6583
#
_cell.length_a   1.000
_cell.length_b   1.000
_cell.length_c   1.000
_cell.angle_alpha   90.00
_cell.angle_beta   90.00
_cell.angle_gamma   90.00
#
_symmetry.space_group_name_H-M   'P 1'
#
loop_
_entity.id
_entity.type
_entity.pdbx_description
1 polymer ?
#
loop_
_entity_poly.entity_id
_entity_poly.type
_entity_poly.pdbx_seq_one_letter_code
_entity_poly.pdbx_strand_id
1 'polypeptide(L)'
;MGRASPLVLTLLAFGFFFATYNMVTMIMHNRSIGKWVHDDSDGEIFFDPVIEMPEDVKKPKNAKMPFHVALTATDAPYSKWQCRIMYYWYKKKKDLLGSEMGSFTRILHSGKPDNLMDEIPTFVVDPLPAGLDRGYIVLNRPWAFVQWLEKATIEEEYILMAEPDHIFVDPLPNLARGGLPAAFPFFYIKPAENENIIRKYYPEGKGPVTNVDPIGNSPVIIKKELLEKIAPTWMNVSLKMKNDQETDKAFGWVLEMYAYAVASALHDVQHILRKDFMLQPPWDVAMDKTFIIHYTYGCDYNLKGELTYGKIGEWRFDKRSYLRGPPPRNLPLPPPGVPESVVTLVKMVNEATANLPNWNTE
;
A
#
# COMPACT_ATOMS: atom_id res chain seq x y z
N MET A 1 22.64 44.18 -30.05
CA MET A 1 21.65 43.19 -29.58
C MET A 1 22.12 41.82 -30.03
N GLY A 2 22.72 41.01 -29.11
CA GLY A 2 23.20 39.68 -29.43
C GLY A 2 22.05 38.70 -29.69
N ARG A 3 22.10 37.99 -30.81
CA ARG A 3 21.15 36.90 -31.10
C ARG A 3 21.43 35.74 -30.13
N ALA A 4 20.39 35.31 -29.42
CA ALA A 4 20.50 34.13 -28.55
C ALA A 4 20.89 32.90 -29.39
N SER A 5 21.80 32.10 -28.87
CA SER A 5 22.25 30.85 -29.51
C SER A 5 21.04 29.91 -29.75
N PRO A 6 20.95 29.22 -30.92
CA PRO A 6 19.90 28.25 -31.18
C PRO A 6 19.74 27.19 -30.07
N LEU A 7 20.85 26.80 -29.45
CA LEU A 7 20.87 25.86 -28.32
C LEU A 7 20.13 26.41 -27.09
N VAL A 8 20.33 27.71 -26.79
CA VAL A 8 19.63 28.37 -25.66
C VAL A 8 18.12 28.47 -25.93
N LEU A 9 17.73 28.77 -27.16
CA LEU A 9 16.33 28.82 -27.56
C LEU A 9 15.66 27.42 -27.47
N THR A 10 16.37 26.38 -27.87
CA THR A 10 15.88 25.00 -27.78
C THR A 10 15.71 24.56 -26.32
N LEU A 11 16.69 24.86 -25.45
CA LEU A 11 16.60 24.57 -24.03
C LEU A 11 15.46 25.32 -23.33
N LEU A 12 15.24 26.60 -23.69
CA LEU A 12 14.12 27.39 -23.18
C LEU A 12 12.77 26.83 -23.67
N ALA A 13 12.67 26.38 -24.93
CA ALA A 13 11.47 25.76 -25.48
C ALA A 13 11.16 24.43 -24.77
N PHE A 14 12.18 23.59 -24.51
CA PHE A 14 12.02 22.37 -23.71
C PHE A 14 11.62 22.66 -22.27
N GLY A 15 12.23 23.64 -21.63
CA GLY A 15 11.88 24.07 -20.28
C GLY A 15 10.43 24.57 -20.19
N PHE A 16 9.99 25.36 -21.16
CA PHE A 16 8.62 25.84 -21.24
C PHE A 16 7.62 24.72 -21.52
N PHE A 17 7.95 23.79 -22.41
CA PHE A 17 7.12 22.62 -22.70
C PHE A 17 6.97 21.72 -21.47
N PHE A 18 8.04 21.49 -20.73
CA PHE A 18 8.02 20.68 -19.49
C PHE A 18 7.21 21.37 -18.39
N ALA A 19 7.33 22.68 -18.25
CA ALA A 19 6.57 23.46 -17.27
C ALA A 19 5.08 23.48 -17.61
N THR A 20 4.72 23.69 -18.88
CA THR A 20 3.31 23.66 -19.34
C THR A 20 2.71 22.27 -19.27
N TYR A 21 3.45 21.22 -19.58
CA TYR A 21 3.00 19.83 -19.42
C TYR A 21 2.70 19.49 -17.96
N ASN A 22 3.59 19.84 -17.03
CA ASN A 22 3.35 19.64 -15.60
C ASN A 22 2.18 20.48 -15.07
N MET A 23 2.03 21.71 -15.56
CA MET A 23 0.92 22.57 -15.17
C MET A 23 -0.43 22.06 -15.71
N VAL A 24 -0.47 21.55 -16.94
CA VAL A 24 -1.67 20.95 -17.54
C VAL A 24 -2.03 19.64 -16.84
N THR A 25 -1.06 18.78 -16.54
CA THR A 25 -1.30 17.56 -15.75
C THR A 25 -1.78 17.88 -14.35
N MET A 26 -1.24 18.92 -13.71
CA MET A 26 -1.69 19.38 -12.39
C MET A 26 -3.12 19.95 -12.43
N ILE A 27 -3.47 20.72 -13.49
CA ILE A 27 -4.82 21.25 -13.68
C ILE A 27 -5.82 20.13 -14.01
N MET A 28 -5.43 19.16 -14.84
CA MET A 28 -6.27 17.99 -15.13
C MET A 28 -6.46 17.12 -13.89
N HIS A 29 -5.42 16.95 -13.09
CA HIS A 29 -5.50 16.23 -11.82
C HIS A 29 -6.41 16.94 -10.82
N ASN A 30 -6.26 18.26 -10.66
CA ASN A 30 -7.12 19.06 -9.79
C ASN A 30 -8.58 19.12 -10.28
N ARG A 31 -8.82 19.09 -11.61
CA ARG A 31 -10.18 18.98 -12.17
C ARG A 31 -10.79 17.59 -12.00
N SER A 32 -10.00 16.54 -11.99
CA SER A 32 -10.49 15.19 -11.69
C SER A 32 -10.85 15.05 -10.20
N ILE A 33 -10.10 15.69 -9.31
CA ILE A 33 -10.42 15.75 -7.87
C ILE A 33 -11.65 16.63 -7.63
N GLY A 34 -11.77 17.79 -8.30
CA GLY A 34 -12.90 18.71 -8.17
C GLY A 34 -14.24 18.16 -8.70
N LYS A 35 -14.22 17.14 -9.56
CA LYS A 35 -15.45 16.47 -10.02
C LYS A 35 -16.00 15.45 -9.01
N TRP A 36 -15.29 15.17 -7.93
CA TRP A 36 -15.69 14.22 -6.89
C TRP A 36 -16.19 14.89 -5.60
N VAL A 37 -16.20 16.23 -5.56
CA VAL A 37 -16.76 17.01 -4.44
C VAL A 37 -18.04 17.68 -4.93
N HIS A 38 -19.17 17.13 -4.51
CA HIS A 38 -20.55 17.66 -4.47
C HIS A 38 -20.95 18.77 -5.44
N ASP A 39 -21.90 18.42 -6.31
CA ASP A 39 -22.99 19.32 -6.65
C ASP A 39 -24.31 18.59 -6.34
N ASP A 40 -24.94 18.95 -5.23
CA ASP A 40 -26.29 18.54 -4.82
C ASP A 40 -27.33 19.40 -5.53
N SER A 41 -27.34 19.40 -6.86
CA SER A 41 -28.49 19.91 -7.62
C SER A 41 -28.41 19.44 -9.07
N ASP A 42 -28.99 18.33 -9.37
CA ASP A 42 -29.88 18.01 -10.48
C ASP A 42 -29.92 16.49 -10.66
N GLY A 43 -31.12 15.96 -10.56
CA GLY A 43 -31.42 14.53 -10.48
C GLY A 43 -31.01 13.73 -11.71
N GLU A 44 -29.75 13.33 -11.82
CA GLU A 44 -29.34 12.15 -12.59
C GLU A 44 -29.11 10.99 -11.64
N ILE A 45 -29.99 9.99 -11.76
CA ILE A 45 -29.92 8.74 -11.03
C ILE A 45 -28.64 8.03 -11.49
N PHE A 46 -27.56 8.19 -10.71
CA PHE A 46 -26.43 7.27 -10.78
C PHE A 46 -26.93 5.92 -10.26
N PHE A 47 -27.07 4.96 -11.13
CA PHE A 47 -27.16 3.56 -10.73
C PHE A 47 -25.82 3.16 -10.12
N ASP A 48 -25.68 3.37 -8.82
CA ASP A 48 -24.78 2.56 -8.02
C ASP A 48 -25.30 1.12 -8.15
N PRO A 49 -24.55 0.14 -8.65
CA PRO A 49 -25.02 -1.22 -8.68
C PRO A 49 -25.10 -1.71 -7.24
N VAL A 50 -26.22 -1.43 -6.58
CA VAL A 50 -26.60 -2.10 -5.34
C VAL A 50 -26.86 -3.53 -5.74
N ILE A 51 -25.87 -4.39 -5.59
CA ILE A 51 -26.09 -5.83 -5.59
C ILE A 51 -26.87 -6.11 -4.29
N GLU A 52 -28.19 -6.16 -4.37
CA GLU A 52 -29.00 -6.67 -3.29
C GLU A 52 -28.62 -8.13 -3.08
N MET A 53 -27.97 -8.40 -1.96
CA MET A 53 -27.65 -9.79 -1.59
C MET A 53 -28.94 -10.58 -1.36
N PRO A 54 -29.02 -11.83 -1.87
CA PRO A 54 -30.11 -12.73 -1.56
C PRO A 54 -30.33 -12.81 -0.05
N GLU A 55 -31.61 -12.83 0.39
CA GLU A 55 -31.99 -12.79 1.81
C GLU A 55 -31.49 -13.98 2.64
N ASP A 56 -31.12 -15.07 2.01
CA ASP A 56 -30.64 -16.32 2.61
C ASP A 56 -29.19 -16.29 3.09
N VAL A 57 -28.42 -15.18 2.88
CA VAL A 57 -27.08 -14.98 3.38
C VAL A 57 -27.05 -14.09 4.64
N LYS A 58 -28.15 -13.99 5.35
CA LYS A 58 -28.19 -13.26 6.64
C LYS A 58 -27.48 -14.06 7.72
N LYS A 59 -26.13 -14.00 7.75
CA LYS A 59 -25.41 -14.22 9.03
C LYS A 59 -25.95 -13.20 10.04
N PRO A 60 -26.11 -13.58 11.32
CA PRO A 60 -26.60 -12.64 12.34
C PRO A 60 -25.79 -11.36 12.24
N LYS A 61 -26.46 -10.20 12.24
CA LYS A 61 -25.89 -8.84 12.06
C LYS A 61 -24.72 -8.49 13.02
N ASN A 62 -24.36 -9.37 13.94
CA ASN A 62 -23.36 -9.18 15.00
C ASN A 62 -22.27 -10.27 15.04
N ALA A 63 -22.17 -11.20 14.09
CA ALA A 63 -21.07 -12.15 14.11
C ALA A 63 -19.78 -11.43 13.69
N LYS A 64 -18.82 -11.34 14.61
CA LYS A 64 -17.47 -10.86 14.30
C LYS A 64 -16.85 -11.78 13.23
N MET A 65 -16.19 -11.19 12.25
CA MET A 65 -15.43 -11.90 11.23
C MET A 65 -13.93 -11.52 11.38
N PRO A 66 -13.25 -12.11 12.36
CA PRO A 66 -11.86 -11.75 12.61
C PRO A 66 -10.97 -12.08 11.40
N PHE A 67 -9.93 -11.29 11.24
CA PHE A 67 -8.91 -11.50 10.22
C PHE A 67 -7.52 -11.54 10.81
N HIS A 68 -6.69 -12.42 10.27
CA HIS A 68 -5.28 -12.53 10.59
C HIS A 68 -4.50 -11.39 9.94
N VAL A 69 -3.72 -10.64 10.70
CA VAL A 69 -2.84 -9.58 10.16
C VAL A 69 -1.52 -10.22 9.74
N ALA A 70 -1.18 -10.16 8.46
CA ALA A 70 0.06 -10.71 7.92
C ALA A 70 0.84 -9.66 7.14
N LEU A 71 2.13 -9.57 7.37
CA LEU A 71 3.06 -8.74 6.60
C LEU A 71 4.32 -9.52 6.25
N THR A 72 4.95 -9.17 5.14
CA THR A 72 6.25 -9.74 4.74
C THR A 72 7.39 -8.81 5.13
N ALA A 73 8.50 -9.37 5.58
CA ALA A 73 9.63 -8.60 6.09
C ALA A 73 10.98 -9.29 5.81
N THR A 74 12.05 -8.48 5.79
CA THR A 74 13.43 -8.93 5.84
C THR A 74 14.02 -8.77 7.25
N ASP A 75 15.22 -9.33 7.46
CA ASP A 75 16.02 -9.12 8.67
C ASP A 75 16.89 -7.84 8.62
N ALA A 76 16.70 -6.99 7.61
CA ALA A 76 17.41 -5.71 7.51
C ALA A 76 16.93 -4.72 8.58
N PRO A 77 17.82 -3.87 9.15
CA PRO A 77 17.43 -2.86 10.15
C PRO A 77 16.26 -1.99 9.69
N TYR A 78 16.25 -1.60 8.41
CA TYR A 78 15.17 -0.84 7.79
C TYR A 78 13.79 -1.50 7.92
N SER A 79 13.70 -2.82 7.69
CA SER A 79 12.46 -3.57 7.81
C SER A 79 12.06 -3.78 9.28
N LYS A 80 13.04 -4.07 10.14
CA LYS A 80 12.83 -4.39 11.55
C LYS A 80 12.15 -3.27 12.31
N TRP A 81 12.69 -2.04 12.25
CA TRP A 81 12.11 -0.95 13.02
C TRP A 81 10.69 -0.60 12.57
N GLN A 82 10.38 -0.73 11.29
CA GLN A 82 9.02 -0.52 10.76
C GLN A 82 8.06 -1.59 11.31
N CYS A 83 8.46 -2.86 11.26
CA CYS A 83 7.68 -3.96 11.86
C CYS A 83 7.37 -3.71 13.34
N ARG A 84 8.33 -3.20 14.11
CA ARG A 84 8.15 -2.92 15.54
C ARG A 84 7.13 -1.80 15.77
N ILE A 85 7.17 -0.72 14.99
CA ILE A 85 6.18 0.37 15.06
C ILE A 85 4.80 -0.15 14.68
N MET A 86 4.68 -0.89 13.58
CA MET A 86 3.41 -1.47 13.16
C MET A 86 2.83 -2.41 14.21
N TYR A 87 3.63 -3.31 14.76
CA TYR A 87 3.19 -4.26 15.79
C TYR A 87 2.79 -3.57 17.10
N TYR A 88 3.48 -2.48 17.47
CA TYR A 88 3.07 -1.64 18.60
C TYR A 88 1.64 -1.11 18.42
N TRP A 89 1.33 -0.55 17.25
CA TRP A 89 0.00 0.02 16.98
C TRP A 89 -1.06 -1.06 16.78
N TYR A 90 -0.71 -2.20 16.19
CA TYR A 90 -1.59 -3.37 16.16
C TYR A 90 -2.02 -3.76 17.59
N LYS A 91 -1.09 -3.94 18.51
CA LYS A 91 -1.40 -4.28 19.90
C LYS A 91 -2.31 -3.25 20.58
N LYS A 92 -2.12 -1.97 20.30
CA LYS A 92 -2.95 -0.90 20.85
C LYS A 92 -4.37 -0.85 20.28
N LYS A 93 -4.58 -1.31 19.06
CA LYS A 93 -5.87 -1.16 18.36
C LYS A 93 -6.70 -2.44 18.31
N LYS A 94 -6.07 -3.61 18.38
CA LYS A 94 -6.75 -4.89 18.13
C LYS A 94 -7.92 -5.19 19.06
N ASP A 95 -7.82 -4.81 20.33
CA ASP A 95 -8.81 -5.13 21.34
C ASP A 95 -9.82 -3.97 21.60
N LEU A 96 -9.71 -2.89 20.83
CA LEU A 96 -10.64 -1.76 20.93
C LEU A 96 -12.00 -2.08 20.29
N LEU A 97 -13.03 -1.40 20.77
CA LEU A 97 -14.38 -1.54 20.19
C LEU A 97 -14.39 -1.21 18.70
N GLY A 98 -14.99 -2.09 17.91
CA GLY A 98 -15.05 -1.96 16.46
C GLY A 98 -13.90 -2.65 15.72
N SER A 99 -12.87 -3.15 16.43
CA SER A 99 -11.81 -3.94 15.81
C SER A 99 -12.23 -5.39 15.62
N GLU A 100 -11.85 -5.94 14.46
CA GLU A 100 -11.93 -7.36 14.13
C GLU A 100 -10.54 -7.95 13.80
N MET A 101 -9.47 -7.26 14.21
CA MET A 101 -8.10 -7.78 14.11
C MET A 101 -7.94 -9.00 15.04
N GLY A 102 -7.62 -10.15 14.45
CA GLY A 102 -7.30 -11.39 15.15
C GLY A 102 -5.80 -11.50 15.46
N SER A 103 -5.20 -12.62 15.08
CA SER A 103 -3.77 -12.88 15.27
C SER A 103 -2.89 -12.06 14.34
N PHE A 104 -1.58 -12.09 14.56
CA PHE A 104 -0.60 -11.35 13.78
C PHE A 104 0.57 -12.26 13.39
N THR A 105 1.06 -12.17 12.17
CA THR A 105 2.28 -12.85 11.73
C THR A 105 3.15 -11.92 10.88
N ARG A 106 4.40 -11.78 11.30
CA ARG A 106 5.49 -11.28 10.46
C ARG A 106 6.06 -12.45 9.67
N ILE A 107 5.86 -12.48 8.36
CA ILE A 107 6.42 -13.50 7.47
C ILE A 107 7.83 -13.06 7.09
N LEU A 108 8.82 -13.65 7.74
CA LEU A 108 10.23 -13.29 7.57
C LEU A 108 10.86 -14.14 6.46
N HIS A 109 11.14 -13.52 5.31
CA HIS A 109 11.68 -14.19 4.14
C HIS A 109 13.22 -14.11 4.02
N SER A 110 13.90 -14.16 5.16
CA SER A 110 15.38 -14.21 5.25
C SER A 110 15.94 -15.62 5.32
N GLY A 111 15.09 -16.65 5.36
CA GLY A 111 15.50 -18.07 5.49
C GLY A 111 16.03 -18.45 6.87
N LYS A 112 16.08 -17.54 7.82
CA LYS A 112 16.60 -17.75 9.19
C LYS A 112 15.90 -16.83 10.19
N PRO A 113 15.79 -17.25 11.46
CA PRO A 113 15.32 -16.43 12.56
C PRO A 113 16.18 -15.16 12.77
N ASP A 114 15.57 -14.12 13.31
CA ASP A 114 16.25 -12.89 13.73
C ASP A 114 15.95 -12.53 15.20
N ASN A 115 16.49 -11.40 15.67
CA ASN A 115 16.34 -10.94 17.06
C ASN A 115 14.94 -10.44 17.43
N LEU A 116 13.99 -10.36 16.49
CA LEU A 116 12.61 -9.97 16.77
C LEU A 116 11.64 -11.14 16.99
N MET A 117 12.15 -12.40 16.97
CA MET A 117 11.31 -13.59 17.13
C MET A 117 10.52 -13.59 18.45
N ASP A 118 11.13 -13.09 19.53
CA ASP A 118 10.52 -13.02 20.86
C ASP A 118 9.61 -11.80 21.04
N GLU A 119 9.78 -10.76 20.20
CA GLU A 119 9.00 -9.52 20.28
C GLU A 119 7.75 -9.58 19.40
N ILE A 120 7.86 -10.14 18.21
CA ILE A 120 6.81 -10.15 17.19
C ILE A 120 6.53 -11.59 16.74
N PRO A 121 5.29 -12.09 16.77
CA PRO A 121 4.95 -13.38 16.21
C PRO A 121 5.44 -13.48 14.77
N THR A 122 6.38 -14.42 14.53
CA THR A 122 7.11 -14.49 13.27
C THR A 122 7.08 -15.90 12.72
N PHE A 123 6.85 -16.02 11.41
CA PHE A 123 6.97 -17.23 10.64
C PHE A 123 8.12 -17.08 9.63
N VAL A 124 9.14 -17.92 9.74
CA VAL A 124 10.32 -17.86 8.87
C VAL A 124 10.07 -18.67 7.60
N VAL A 125 10.32 -18.06 6.45
CA VAL A 125 10.23 -18.70 5.13
C VAL A 125 11.51 -18.49 4.34
N ASP A 126 11.74 -19.33 3.35
CA ASP A 126 12.89 -19.22 2.47
C ASP A 126 12.76 -18.04 1.51
N PRO A 127 13.85 -17.31 1.24
CA PRO A 127 13.88 -16.32 0.18
C PRO A 127 13.71 -16.99 -1.19
N LEU A 128 13.37 -16.22 -2.20
CA LEU A 128 13.45 -16.69 -3.58
C LEU A 128 14.86 -17.22 -3.90
N PRO A 129 14.97 -18.28 -4.69
CA PRO A 129 16.27 -18.74 -5.17
C PRO A 129 17.07 -17.63 -5.81
N ALA A 130 18.39 -17.62 -5.55
CA ALA A 130 19.28 -16.55 -5.98
C ALA A 130 19.13 -16.23 -7.48
N GLY A 131 19.02 -14.95 -7.80
CA GLY A 131 18.91 -14.43 -9.16
C GLY A 131 17.51 -14.39 -9.74
N LEU A 132 16.49 -15.02 -9.12
CA LEU A 132 15.12 -14.94 -9.61
C LEU A 132 14.48 -13.57 -9.38
N ASP A 133 14.88 -12.87 -8.33
CA ASP A 133 14.38 -11.53 -8.02
C ASP A 133 15.00 -10.42 -8.90
N ARG A 134 16.11 -10.71 -9.57
CA ARG A 134 16.86 -9.75 -10.40
C ARG A 134 17.10 -8.40 -9.70
N GLY A 135 17.35 -8.43 -8.39
CA GLY A 135 17.54 -7.25 -7.56
C GLY A 135 16.25 -6.52 -7.17
N TYR A 136 15.09 -7.05 -7.54
CA TYR A 136 13.79 -6.54 -7.12
C TYR A 136 13.27 -7.38 -5.93
N ILE A 137 13.73 -7.05 -4.74
CA ILE A 137 13.50 -7.80 -3.50
C ILE A 137 12.02 -8.04 -3.19
N VAL A 138 11.14 -7.18 -3.70
CA VAL A 138 9.68 -7.24 -3.50
C VAL A 138 9.07 -8.53 -4.06
N LEU A 139 9.73 -9.20 -5.03
CA LEU A 139 9.30 -10.50 -5.52
C LEU A 139 9.32 -11.60 -4.46
N ASN A 140 10.03 -11.41 -3.35
CA ASN A 140 9.95 -12.32 -2.21
C ASN A 140 8.58 -12.29 -1.53
N ARG A 141 7.78 -11.24 -1.70
CA ARG A 141 6.48 -11.08 -1.04
C ARG A 141 5.47 -12.17 -1.45
N PRO A 142 5.13 -12.35 -2.74
CA PRO A 142 4.23 -13.44 -3.14
C PRO A 142 4.77 -14.82 -2.79
N TRP A 143 6.08 -15.04 -2.89
CA TRP A 143 6.72 -16.29 -2.51
C TRP A 143 6.61 -16.59 -1.00
N ALA A 144 6.76 -15.57 -0.19
CA ALA A 144 6.59 -15.66 1.25
C ALA A 144 5.15 -16.04 1.63
N PHE A 145 4.15 -15.42 0.98
CA PHE A 145 2.74 -15.76 1.19
C PHE A 145 2.43 -17.21 0.77
N VAL A 146 2.93 -17.67 -0.37
CA VAL A 146 2.75 -19.08 -0.80
C VAL A 146 3.23 -20.02 0.29
N GLN A 147 4.46 -19.87 0.77
CA GLN A 147 5.04 -20.75 1.79
C GLN A 147 4.30 -20.68 3.13
N TRP A 148 3.90 -19.47 3.54
CA TRP A 148 3.18 -19.27 4.80
C TRP A 148 1.80 -19.90 4.78
N LEU A 149 1.05 -19.72 3.69
CA LEU A 149 -0.28 -20.31 3.52
C LEU A 149 -0.26 -21.84 3.48
N GLU A 150 0.81 -22.43 2.90
CA GLU A 150 0.98 -23.88 2.85
C GLU A 150 1.36 -24.51 4.19
N LYS A 151 2.11 -23.79 5.04
CA LYS A 151 2.78 -24.38 6.19
C LYS A 151 2.27 -23.90 7.54
N ALA A 152 1.62 -22.73 7.60
CA ALA A 152 1.17 -22.15 8.86
C ALA A 152 -0.25 -22.59 9.22
N THR A 153 -0.51 -22.70 10.51
CA THR A 153 -1.87 -22.82 11.04
C THR A 153 -2.45 -21.43 11.21
N ILE A 154 -3.50 -21.10 10.48
CA ILE A 154 -4.18 -19.82 10.49
C ILE A 154 -5.64 -20.06 10.86
N GLU A 155 -6.03 -19.60 12.06
CA GLU A 155 -7.35 -19.85 12.63
C GLU A 155 -8.44 -18.99 12.00
N GLU A 156 -8.09 -17.77 11.58
CA GLU A 156 -9.04 -16.81 11.01
C GLU A 156 -9.44 -17.18 9.58
N GLU A 157 -10.72 -16.95 9.24
CA GLU A 157 -11.24 -17.13 7.87
C GLU A 157 -10.71 -16.09 6.88
N TYR A 158 -10.31 -14.91 7.38
CA TYR A 158 -9.83 -13.79 6.59
C TYR A 158 -8.39 -13.44 6.93
N ILE A 159 -7.68 -12.85 5.97
CA ILE A 159 -6.31 -12.36 6.10
C ILE A 159 -6.27 -10.91 5.65
N LEU A 160 -5.67 -10.04 6.46
CA LEU A 160 -5.20 -8.73 6.03
C LEU A 160 -3.76 -8.87 5.56
N MET A 161 -3.52 -8.67 4.28
CA MET A 161 -2.17 -8.44 3.75
C MET A 161 -1.79 -6.99 4.01
N ALA A 162 -0.70 -6.78 4.72
CA ALA A 162 -0.21 -5.47 5.14
C ALA A 162 1.29 -5.30 4.85
N GLU A 163 1.80 -4.09 5.06
CA GLU A 163 3.22 -3.75 4.91
C GLU A 163 3.81 -3.23 6.22
N PRO A 164 5.14 -3.37 6.44
CA PRO A 164 5.78 -2.92 7.68
C PRO A 164 5.60 -1.43 7.98
N ASP A 165 5.45 -0.60 6.97
CA ASP A 165 5.25 0.85 7.06
C ASP A 165 3.78 1.28 7.12
N HIS A 166 2.91 0.38 7.57
CA HIS A 166 1.54 0.68 7.96
C HIS A 166 1.44 0.98 9.44
N ILE A 167 0.64 1.99 9.80
CA ILE A 167 0.28 2.31 11.18
C ILE A 167 -1.23 2.26 11.32
N PHE A 168 -1.77 1.43 12.20
CA PHE A 168 -3.20 1.41 12.49
C PHE A 168 -3.59 2.65 13.29
N VAL A 169 -4.37 3.52 12.68
CA VAL A 169 -4.86 4.77 13.31
C VAL A 169 -6.09 4.51 14.14
N ASP A 170 -7.02 3.75 13.58
CA ASP A 170 -8.28 3.37 14.21
C ASP A 170 -8.45 1.85 14.32
N PRO A 171 -9.36 1.38 15.20
CA PRO A 171 -9.76 -0.02 15.24
C PRO A 171 -10.30 -0.45 13.87
N LEU A 172 -9.66 -1.44 13.25
CA LEU A 172 -10.00 -1.87 11.90
C LEU A 172 -11.03 -3.02 11.95
N PRO A 173 -12.25 -2.79 11.42
CA PRO A 173 -13.21 -3.87 11.19
C PRO A 173 -12.84 -4.67 9.96
N ASN A 174 -13.40 -5.85 9.80
CA ASN A 174 -13.32 -6.55 8.53
C ASN A 174 -14.11 -5.78 7.47
N LEU A 175 -13.43 -5.31 6.44
CA LEU A 175 -14.03 -4.53 5.35
C LEU A 175 -14.54 -5.40 4.20
N ALA A 176 -14.18 -6.69 4.16
CA ALA A 176 -14.70 -7.64 3.19
C ALA A 176 -16.21 -7.89 3.45
N ARG A 177 -16.99 -8.06 2.40
CA ARG A 177 -18.44 -8.28 2.49
C ARG A 177 -18.90 -9.24 1.40
N GLY A 178 -19.90 -10.08 1.71
CA GLY A 178 -20.52 -10.97 0.72
C GLY A 178 -19.55 -11.93 0.03
N GLY A 179 -18.44 -12.29 0.69
CA GLY A 179 -17.38 -13.09 0.08
C GLY A 179 -16.39 -12.30 -0.78
N LEU A 180 -16.67 -11.04 -1.10
CA LEU A 180 -15.75 -10.16 -1.83
C LEU A 180 -14.68 -9.60 -0.89
N PRO A 181 -13.40 -9.62 -1.28
CA PRO A 181 -12.32 -8.97 -0.56
C PRO A 181 -12.44 -7.44 -0.62
N ALA A 182 -11.82 -6.76 0.33
CA ALA A 182 -11.71 -5.31 0.33
C ALA A 182 -10.26 -4.88 0.10
N ALA A 183 -10.05 -3.86 -0.74
CA ALA A 183 -8.72 -3.34 -1.07
C ALA A 183 -8.72 -1.81 -1.15
N PHE A 184 -7.55 -1.21 -0.95
CA PHE A 184 -7.34 0.21 -1.21
C PHE A 184 -7.05 0.42 -2.70
N PRO A 185 -7.76 1.34 -3.40
CA PRO A 185 -7.48 1.68 -4.78
C PRO A 185 -6.30 2.66 -4.90
N PHE A 186 -5.30 2.31 -5.71
CA PHE A 186 -4.15 3.18 -5.95
C PHE A 186 -4.31 3.96 -7.24
N PHE A 187 -4.21 5.30 -7.17
CA PHE A 187 -4.37 6.19 -8.33
C PHE A 187 -3.34 5.99 -9.44
N TYR A 188 -2.18 5.39 -9.09
CA TYR A 188 -1.10 5.10 -10.02
C TYR A 188 -1.12 3.67 -10.58
N ILE A 189 -2.02 2.81 -10.11
CA ILE A 189 -2.28 1.49 -10.70
C ILE A 189 -3.42 1.66 -11.71
N LYS A 190 -3.08 1.61 -13.00
CA LYS A 190 -3.97 1.98 -14.10
C LYS A 190 -4.04 0.89 -15.16
N PRO A 191 -4.77 -0.21 -14.90
CA PRO A 191 -4.82 -1.34 -15.82
C PRO A 191 -5.33 -0.96 -17.22
N ALA A 192 -6.36 -0.12 -17.31
CA ALA A 192 -6.92 0.29 -18.59
C ALA A 192 -5.95 1.14 -19.44
N GLU A 193 -5.13 1.99 -18.80
CA GLU A 193 -4.11 2.77 -19.53
C GLU A 193 -2.93 1.91 -20.02
N ASN A 194 -2.74 0.73 -19.40
CA ASN A 194 -1.68 -0.22 -19.72
C ASN A 194 -2.22 -1.51 -20.34
N GLU A 195 -3.38 -1.45 -21.01
CA GLU A 195 -4.05 -2.64 -21.52
C GLU A 195 -3.17 -3.50 -22.42
N ASN A 196 -2.38 -2.91 -23.31
CA ASN A 196 -1.46 -3.61 -24.19
C ASN A 196 -0.46 -4.50 -23.43
N ILE A 197 0.02 -4.06 -22.27
CA ILE A 197 0.94 -4.83 -21.42
C ILE A 197 0.16 -5.83 -20.57
N ILE A 198 -0.95 -5.42 -19.97
CA ILE A 198 -1.80 -6.29 -19.14
C ILE A 198 -2.29 -7.49 -19.95
N ARG A 199 -2.64 -7.33 -21.23
CA ARG A 199 -3.11 -8.40 -22.12
C ARG A 199 -2.09 -9.53 -22.33
N LYS A 200 -0.82 -9.31 -22.09
CA LYS A 200 0.21 -10.37 -22.10
C LYS A 200 -0.03 -11.40 -20.97
N TYR A 201 -0.68 -10.99 -19.91
CA TYR A 201 -0.90 -11.79 -18.67
C TYR A 201 -2.38 -12.06 -18.38
N TYR A 202 -3.28 -11.22 -18.88
CA TYR A 202 -4.72 -11.32 -18.77
C TYR A 202 -5.34 -11.40 -20.19
N PRO A 203 -5.51 -12.61 -20.77
CA PRO A 203 -6.00 -12.80 -22.14
C PRO A 203 -7.45 -12.28 -22.30
N GLU A 204 -7.80 -11.85 -23.51
CA GLU A 204 -9.15 -11.35 -23.85
C GLU A 204 -10.27 -12.33 -23.49
N GLY A 205 -10.03 -13.65 -23.67
CA GLY A 205 -10.98 -14.70 -23.29
C GLY A 205 -11.34 -14.76 -21.81
N LYS A 206 -10.59 -14.04 -20.93
CA LYS A 206 -10.89 -13.88 -19.49
C LYS A 206 -11.80 -12.70 -19.19
N GLY A 207 -12.07 -11.84 -20.19
CA GLY A 207 -12.96 -10.70 -20.02
C GLY A 207 -12.29 -9.35 -20.28
N PRO A 208 -13.01 -8.24 -20.06
CA PRO A 208 -12.49 -6.91 -20.27
C PRO A 208 -11.37 -6.57 -19.27
N VAL A 209 -10.44 -5.69 -19.66
CA VAL A 209 -9.33 -5.27 -18.80
C VAL A 209 -9.81 -4.54 -17.54
N THR A 210 -11.03 -4.01 -17.55
CA THR A 210 -11.69 -3.39 -16.41
C THR A 210 -11.99 -4.37 -15.27
N ASN A 211 -11.90 -5.69 -15.51
CA ASN A 211 -11.94 -6.69 -14.45
C ASN A 211 -10.66 -6.73 -13.60
N VAL A 212 -9.59 -6.09 -14.07
CA VAL A 212 -8.36 -5.93 -13.29
C VAL A 212 -8.50 -4.65 -12.47
N ASP A 213 -8.72 -4.81 -11.16
CA ASP A 213 -8.91 -3.68 -10.25
C ASP A 213 -7.65 -2.80 -10.13
N PRO A 214 -7.77 -1.49 -9.88
CA PRO A 214 -6.65 -0.57 -9.68
C PRO A 214 -6.03 -0.69 -8.28
N ILE A 215 -5.59 -1.87 -7.91
CA ILE A 215 -5.13 -2.22 -6.57
C ILE A 215 -3.70 -2.77 -6.54
N GLY A 216 -3.12 -2.83 -5.33
CA GLY A 216 -1.99 -3.67 -5.01
C GLY A 216 -2.41 -4.80 -4.05
N ASN A 217 -1.42 -5.53 -3.56
CA ASN A 217 -1.64 -6.59 -2.59
C ASN A 217 -1.86 -6.09 -1.14
N SER A 218 -1.68 -4.79 -0.87
CA SER A 218 -1.66 -4.24 0.49
C SER A 218 -2.11 -2.76 0.53
N PRO A 219 -3.07 -2.38 1.41
CA PRO A 219 -3.82 -3.28 2.28
C PRO A 219 -4.95 -3.99 1.53
N VAL A 220 -5.09 -5.29 1.81
CA VAL A 220 -6.19 -6.10 1.27
C VAL A 220 -6.70 -7.05 2.37
N ILE A 221 -8.01 -7.05 2.65
CA ILE A 221 -8.65 -8.08 3.48
C ILE A 221 -9.35 -9.07 2.55
N ILE A 222 -8.93 -10.32 2.61
CA ILE A 222 -9.38 -11.38 1.71
C ILE A 222 -9.63 -12.68 2.47
N LYS A 223 -10.57 -13.51 2.01
CA LYS A 223 -10.72 -14.87 2.53
C LYS A 223 -9.43 -15.68 2.30
N LYS A 224 -9.01 -16.42 3.33
CA LYS A 224 -7.84 -17.30 3.28
C LYS A 224 -7.90 -18.25 2.06
N GLU A 225 -9.02 -18.93 1.84
CA GLU A 225 -9.22 -19.85 0.71
C GLU A 225 -9.04 -19.20 -0.68
N LEU A 226 -9.39 -17.92 -0.81
CA LEU A 226 -9.18 -17.18 -2.06
C LEU A 226 -7.70 -16.81 -2.21
N LEU A 227 -7.06 -16.38 -1.14
CA LEU A 227 -5.64 -16.03 -1.16
C LEU A 227 -4.76 -17.27 -1.45
N GLU A 228 -5.11 -18.44 -0.91
CA GLU A 228 -4.44 -19.70 -1.21
C GLU A 228 -4.46 -20.03 -2.71
N LYS A 229 -5.55 -19.70 -3.41
CA LYS A 229 -5.65 -19.87 -4.87
C LYS A 229 -4.89 -18.80 -5.64
N ILE A 230 -4.96 -17.54 -5.18
CA ILE A 230 -4.36 -16.40 -5.88
C ILE A 230 -2.85 -16.34 -5.70
N ALA A 231 -2.31 -16.65 -4.52
CA ALA A 231 -0.90 -16.44 -4.20
C ALA A 231 0.09 -17.15 -5.15
N PRO A 232 -0.11 -18.43 -5.55
CA PRO A 232 0.75 -19.07 -6.55
C PRO A 232 0.68 -18.40 -7.93
N THR A 233 -0.51 -17.97 -8.34
CA THR A 233 -0.70 -17.25 -9.60
C THR A 233 -0.03 -15.88 -9.54
N TRP A 234 -0.19 -15.14 -8.44
CA TRP A 234 0.47 -13.87 -8.19
C TRP A 234 1.99 -13.98 -8.28
N MET A 235 2.58 -15.01 -7.63
CA MET A 235 4.01 -15.27 -7.74
C MET A 235 4.43 -15.53 -9.21
N ASN A 236 3.72 -16.42 -9.92
CA ASN A 236 4.05 -16.77 -11.30
C ASN A 236 3.92 -15.57 -12.25
N VAL A 237 2.87 -14.76 -12.10
CA VAL A 237 2.68 -13.53 -12.89
C VAL A 237 3.77 -12.53 -12.58
N SER A 238 4.12 -12.33 -11.32
CA SER A 238 5.21 -11.44 -10.89
C SER A 238 6.55 -11.81 -11.54
N LEU A 239 6.90 -13.09 -11.53
CA LEU A 239 8.14 -13.57 -12.17
C LEU A 239 8.10 -13.39 -13.69
N LYS A 240 6.97 -13.69 -14.36
CA LYS A 240 6.81 -13.48 -15.80
C LYS A 240 6.93 -11.99 -16.15
N MET A 241 6.27 -11.11 -15.41
CA MET A 241 6.35 -9.66 -15.60
C MET A 241 7.78 -9.14 -15.41
N LYS A 242 8.50 -9.64 -14.41
CA LYS A 242 9.91 -9.25 -14.15
C LYS A 242 10.86 -9.73 -15.25
N ASN A 243 10.54 -10.85 -15.90
CA ASN A 243 11.33 -11.39 -17.01
C ASN A 243 11.05 -10.71 -18.36
N ASP A 244 9.92 -10.03 -18.52
CA ASP A 244 9.57 -9.25 -19.71
C ASP A 244 10.11 -7.81 -19.58
N GLN A 245 11.09 -7.45 -20.41
CA GLN A 245 11.77 -6.15 -20.31
C GLN A 245 10.83 -4.94 -20.49
N GLU A 246 9.82 -5.06 -21.36
CA GLU A 246 8.85 -3.99 -21.59
C GLU A 246 7.99 -3.80 -20.36
N THR A 247 7.48 -4.88 -19.77
CA THR A 247 6.67 -4.85 -18.57
C THR A 247 7.46 -4.36 -17.34
N ASP A 248 8.70 -4.87 -17.17
CA ASP A 248 9.57 -4.45 -16.06
C ASP A 248 9.88 -2.95 -16.13
N LYS A 249 10.15 -2.45 -17.34
CA LYS A 249 10.39 -1.02 -17.56
C LYS A 249 9.13 -0.18 -17.33
N ALA A 250 7.96 -0.66 -17.76
CA ALA A 250 6.71 0.08 -17.65
C ALA A 250 6.20 0.16 -16.20
N PHE A 251 6.26 -0.94 -15.47
CA PHE A 251 5.70 -1.02 -14.12
C PHE A 251 6.73 -0.74 -13.03
N GLY A 252 8.01 -0.97 -13.28
CA GLY A 252 9.10 -0.64 -12.37
C GLY A 252 8.83 -1.15 -10.94
N TRP A 253 8.85 -0.24 -9.99
CA TRP A 253 8.69 -0.59 -8.57
C TRP A 253 7.31 -1.14 -8.19
N VAL A 254 6.27 -0.87 -8.97
CA VAL A 254 4.89 -1.33 -8.70
C VAL A 254 4.49 -2.59 -9.49
N LEU A 255 5.44 -3.25 -10.12
CA LEU A 255 5.24 -4.44 -10.94
C LEU A 255 4.49 -5.55 -10.18
N GLU A 256 4.90 -5.82 -8.96
CA GLU A 256 4.32 -6.86 -8.12
C GLU A 256 2.87 -6.53 -7.72
N MET A 257 2.52 -5.24 -7.59
CA MET A 257 1.15 -4.78 -7.35
C MET A 257 0.25 -5.08 -8.56
N TYR A 258 0.70 -4.74 -9.78
CA TYR A 258 0.00 -5.13 -11.01
C TYR A 258 -0.16 -6.65 -11.13
N ALA A 259 0.87 -7.40 -10.75
CA ALA A 259 0.81 -8.86 -10.78
C ALA A 259 -0.26 -9.42 -9.83
N TYR A 260 -0.45 -8.82 -8.64
CA TYR A 260 -1.52 -9.19 -7.72
C TYR A 260 -2.91 -8.89 -8.32
N ALA A 261 -3.10 -7.70 -8.88
CA ALA A 261 -4.36 -7.30 -9.50
C ALA A 261 -4.73 -8.23 -10.68
N VAL A 262 -3.76 -8.56 -11.53
CA VAL A 262 -3.93 -9.50 -12.63
C VAL A 262 -4.22 -10.91 -12.12
N ALA A 263 -3.50 -11.39 -11.10
CA ALA A 263 -3.74 -12.71 -10.52
C ALA A 263 -5.15 -12.83 -9.93
N SER A 264 -5.63 -11.81 -9.23
CA SER A 264 -6.99 -11.75 -8.72
C SER A 264 -8.02 -11.85 -9.85
N ALA A 265 -7.86 -11.06 -10.92
CA ALA A 265 -8.75 -11.08 -12.08
C ALA A 265 -8.72 -12.43 -12.83
N LEU A 266 -7.57 -13.12 -12.89
CA LEU A 266 -7.46 -14.47 -13.47
C LEU A 266 -8.28 -15.53 -12.71
N HIS A 267 -8.52 -15.29 -11.42
CA HIS A 267 -9.37 -16.13 -10.56
C HIS A 267 -10.80 -15.58 -10.39
N ASP A 268 -11.20 -14.61 -11.24
CA ASP A 268 -12.51 -13.97 -11.23
C ASP A 268 -12.85 -13.31 -9.87
N VAL A 269 -11.82 -12.79 -9.18
CA VAL A 269 -11.94 -12.11 -7.90
C VAL A 269 -11.85 -10.61 -8.10
N GLN A 270 -12.98 -9.93 -7.82
CA GLN A 270 -13.07 -8.46 -7.76
C GLN A 270 -13.08 -7.99 -6.30
N HIS A 271 -12.67 -6.74 -6.07
CA HIS A 271 -12.52 -6.16 -4.75
C HIS A 271 -13.50 -5.02 -4.50
N ILE A 272 -13.97 -4.92 -3.26
CA ILE A 272 -14.64 -3.72 -2.76
C ILE A 272 -13.55 -2.66 -2.59
N LEU A 273 -13.58 -1.61 -3.40
CA LEU A 273 -12.58 -0.55 -3.36
C LEU A 273 -12.90 0.44 -2.22
N ARG A 274 -12.03 0.50 -1.21
CA ARG A 274 -12.21 1.27 0.02
C ARG A 274 -11.16 2.37 0.13
N LYS A 275 -11.53 3.61 -0.17
CA LYS A 275 -10.64 4.78 -0.02
C LYS A 275 -10.36 5.12 1.44
N ASP A 276 -11.29 4.85 2.34
CA ASP A 276 -11.14 5.01 3.78
C ASP A 276 -10.26 3.93 4.43
N PHE A 277 -9.78 2.95 3.68
CA PHE A 277 -8.92 1.91 4.20
C PHE A 277 -7.57 2.47 4.64
N MET A 278 -7.00 3.40 3.87
CA MET A 278 -5.64 3.90 4.06
C MET A 278 -5.49 5.33 3.55
N LEU A 279 -4.59 6.09 4.13
CA LEU A 279 -4.09 7.37 3.61
C LEU A 279 -2.56 7.35 3.49
N GLN A 280 -2.04 8.19 2.57
CA GLN A 280 -0.61 8.26 2.22
C GLN A 280 -0.09 9.70 2.34
N PRO A 281 0.40 10.13 3.54
CA PRO A 281 1.04 11.43 3.67
C PRO A 281 2.28 11.54 2.76
N PRO A 282 2.60 12.71 2.21
CA PRO A 282 1.98 14.02 2.42
C PRO A 282 0.80 14.33 1.47
N TRP A 283 0.41 13.39 0.59
CA TRP A 283 -0.57 13.64 -0.45
C TRP A 283 -2.02 13.66 0.08
N ASP A 284 -2.32 12.75 1.02
CA ASP A 284 -3.58 12.77 1.73
C ASP A 284 -3.44 13.64 2.97
N VAL A 285 -4.12 14.79 2.98
CA VAL A 285 -3.89 15.85 3.97
C VAL A 285 -4.80 15.76 5.20
N ALA A 286 -6.05 15.33 5.01
CA ALA A 286 -7.05 15.24 6.07
C ALA A 286 -7.00 13.89 6.78
N MET A 287 -7.35 13.90 8.07
CA MET A 287 -7.50 12.71 8.91
C MET A 287 -8.97 12.34 9.04
N ASP A 288 -9.70 12.29 7.92
CA ASP A 288 -11.05 11.75 7.89
C ASP A 288 -11.06 10.31 8.42
N LYS A 289 -12.24 9.70 8.55
CA LYS A 289 -12.34 8.31 9.03
C LYS A 289 -11.48 7.39 8.17
N THR A 290 -10.30 7.08 8.66
CA THR A 290 -9.29 6.26 7.99
C THR A 290 -8.70 5.28 8.98
N PHE A 291 -8.38 4.05 8.53
CA PHE A 291 -7.92 2.99 9.42
C PHE A 291 -6.39 2.87 9.46
N ILE A 292 -5.69 3.20 8.37
CA ILE A 292 -4.24 2.99 8.22
C ILE A 292 -3.57 4.25 7.68
N ILE A 293 -2.43 4.62 8.27
CA ILE A 293 -1.46 5.51 7.64
C ILE A 293 -0.36 4.66 7.01
N HIS A 294 -0.09 4.86 5.71
CA HIS A 294 1.03 4.28 4.99
C HIS A 294 2.07 5.36 4.71
N TYR A 295 3.18 5.36 5.46
CA TYR A 295 4.24 6.36 5.32
C TYR A 295 5.28 5.99 4.25
N THR A 296 4.76 5.73 3.03
CA THR A 296 5.60 5.34 1.89
C THR A 296 6.39 6.50 1.29
N TYR A 297 5.88 7.73 1.41
CA TYR A 297 6.52 8.92 0.84
C TYR A 297 7.33 9.70 1.87
N GLY A 298 8.33 10.46 1.41
CA GLY A 298 8.99 11.47 2.22
C GLY A 298 8.10 12.70 2.43
N CYS A 299 8.09 13.20 3.64
CA CYS A 299 7.39 14.42 4.04
C CYS A 299 8.43 15.52 4.23
N ASP A 300 8.62 16.35 3.20
CA ASP A 300 9.62 17.43 3.15
C ASP A 300 8.92 18.80 3.10
N TYR A 301 9.14 19.64 4.09
CA TYR A 301 8.49 20.94 4.25
C TYR A 301 9.47 22.06 4.58
N ASN A 302 9.16 23.27 4.18
CA ASN A 302 9.83 24.46 4.70
C ASN A 302 9.28 24.83 6.09
N LEU A 303 9.89 25.81 6.77
CA LEU A 303 9.45 26.26 8.09
C LEU A 303 8.10 26.96 8.12
N LYS A 304 7.53 27.29 6.94
CA LYS A 304 6.16 27.82 6.81
C LYS A 304 5.11 26.73 6.65
N GLY A 305 5.52 25.44 6.63
CA GLY A 305 4.62 24.32 6.42
C GLY A 305 4.23 24.07 4.95
N GLU A 306 5.00 24.61 4.00
CA GLU A 306 4.78 24.38 2.57
C GLU A 306 5.60 23.19 2.08
N LEU A 307 4.97 22.29 1.30
CA LEU A 307 5.62 21.10 0.73
C LEU A 307 6.70 21.49 -0.29
N THR A 308 7.88 20.89 -0.20
CA THR A 308 9.02 21.26 -1.06
C THR A 308 9.13 20.47 -2.37
N TYR A 309 8.16 19.60 -2.68
CA TYR A 309 7.98 18.88 -3.95
C TYR A 309 9.28 18.21 -4.47
N GLY A 310 9.82 17.26 -3.68
CA GLY A 310 11.00 16.46 -4.07
C GLY A 310 12.34 17.11 -3.77
N LYS A 311 12.36 18.32 -3.19
CA LYS A 311 13.56 18.88 -2.59
C LYS A 311 13.59 18.57 -1.10
N ILE A 312 14.78 18.35 -0.56
CA ILE A 312 14.96 18.17 0.89
C ILE A 312 14.44 19.42 1.61
N GLY A 313 13.49 19.22 2.52
CA GLY A 313 12.90 20.28 3.32
C GLY A 313 13.78 20.72 4.49
N GLU A 314 13.50 21.92 5.05
CA GLU A 314 14.07 22.38 6.32
C GLU A 314 13.59 21.52 7.50
N TRP A 315 12.37 20.98 7.38
CA TRP A 315 11.84 19.91 8.21
C TRP A 315 11.54 18.69 7.33
N ARG A 316 11.88 17.49 7.84
CA ARG A 316 11.76 16.27 7.09
C ARG A 316 11.44 15.07 7.97
N PHE A 317 10.52 14.23 7.50
CA PHE A 317 10.39 12.83 7.90
C PHE A 317 10.32 11.94 6.66
N ASP A 318 11.30 11.07 6.49
CA ASP A 318 11.35 10.08 5.41
C ASP A 318 11.96 8.79 5.96
N LYS A 319 11.22 7.69 5.89
CA LYS A 319 11.69 6.37 6.35
C LYS A 319 13.03 5.97 5.71
N ARG A 320 13.29 6.41 4.46
CA ARG A 320 14.52 6.12 3.74
C ARG A 320 15.77 6.82 4.32
N SER A 321 15.58 7.78 5.19
CA SER A 321 16.69 8.36 5.97
C SER A 321 17.23 7.40 7.03
N TYR A 322 16.51 6.31 7.32
CA TYR A 322 16.78 5.36 8.40
C TYR A 322 17.01 3.93 7.88
N LEU A 323 17.78 3.79 6.80
CA LEU A 323 18.07 2.49 6.17
C LEU A 323 18.96 1.58 7.02
N ARG A 324 19.84 2.17 7.84
CA ARG A 324 20.87 1.46 8.60
C ARG A 324 20.52 1.28 10.08
N GLY A 325 19.41 1.82 10.54
CA GLY A 325 18.95 1.76 11.92
C GLY A 325 17.65 2.51 12.09
N PRO A 326 17.02 2.43 13.27
CA PRO A 326 15.74 3.08 13.53
C PRO A 326 15.87 4.61 13.61
N PRO A 327 14.76 5.35 13.40
CA PRO A 327 14.73 6.79 13.68
C PRO A 327 14.99 7.04 15.18
N PRO A 328 15.55 8.21 15.53
CA PRO A 328 15.75 8.56 16.92
C PRO A 328 14.41 8.71 17.64
N ARG A 329 14.44 8.55 18.98
CA ARG A 329 13.30 8.92 19.81
C ARG A 329 13.07 10.43 19.73
N ASN A 330 11.83 10.87 19.90
CA ASN A 330 11.46 12.28 19.93
C ASN A 330 11.82 13.04 18.65
N LEU A 331 11.41 12.53 17.49
CA LEU A 331 11.48 13.27 16.23
C LEU A 331 10.85 14.65 16.38
N PRO A 332 11.45 15.72 15.85
CA PRO A 332 10.85 17.04 15.87
C PRO A 332 9.49 17.03 15.18
N LEU A 333 8.49 17.63 15.84
CA LEU A 333 7.18 17.78 15.20
C LEU A 333 7.29 18.72 14.00
N PRO A 334 6.44 18.53 12.98
CA PRO A 334 6.43 19.41 11.82
C PRO A 334 6.06 20.85 12.19
N PRO A 335 6.50 21.84 11.42
CA PRO A 335 6.18 23.25 11.64
C PRO A 335 4.67 23.51 11.46
N PRO A 336 4.14 24.64 11.96
CA PRO A 336 2.77 25.06 11.70
C PRO A 336 2.46 25.13 10.21
N GLY A 337 1.25 24.74 9.81
CA GLY A 337 0.82 24.71 8.42
C GLY A 337 1.00 23.36 7.71
N VAL A 338 1.77 22.43 8.28
CA VAL A 338 1.89 21.05 7.76
C VAL A 338 0.58 20.28 7.99
N PRO A 339 0.13 19.47 7.01
CA PRO A 339 -1.12 18.70 7.11
C PRO A 339 -1.22 17.83 8.35
N GLU A 340 -2.46 17.67 8.84
CA GLU A 340 -2.75 16.88 10.04
C GLU A 340 -2.30 15.41 9.92
N SER A 341 -2.40 14.84 8.72
CA SER A 341 -1.95 13.47 8.45
C SER A 341 -0.46 13.28 8.73
N VAL A 342 0.38 14.25 8.36
CA VAL A 342 1.83 14.24 8.63
C VAL A 342 2.12 14.46 10.11
N VAL A 343 1.41 15.40 10.75
CA VAL A 343 1.55 15.66 12.20
C VAL A 343 1.18 14.40 13.00
N THR A 344 0.08 13.74 12.63
CA THR A 344 -0.38 12.51 13.26
C THR A 344 0.62 11.38 13.06
N LEU A 345 1.13 11.19 11.84
CA LEU A 345 2.17 10.21 11.54
C LEU A 345 3.37 10.36 12.49
N VAL A 346 3.93 11.57 12.59
CA VAL A 346 5.12 11.80 13.42
C VAL A 346 4.84 11.61 14.91
N LYS A 347 3.65 12.04 15.39
CA LYS A 347 3.23 11.79 16.76
C LYS A 347 3.13 10.29 17.06
N MET A 348 2.56 9.52 16.12
CA MET A 348 2.42 8.06 16.28
C MET A 348 3.78 7.35 16.24
N VAL A 349 4.71 7.78 15.38
CA VAL A 349 6.09 7.27 15.38
C VAL A 349 6.76 7.59 16.72
N ASN A 350 6.67 8.83 17.21
CA ASN A 350 7.26 9.24 18.48
C ASN A 350 6.68 8.44 19.67
N GLU A 351 5.38 8.22 19.69
CA GLU A 351 4.75 7.43 20.75
C GLU A 351 5.24 5.98 20.72
N ALA A 352 5.27 5.35 19.55
CA ALA A 352 5.77 3.98 19.43
C ALA A 352 7.23 3.87 19.88
N THR A 353 8.10 4.75 19.38
CA THR A 353 9.54 4.73 19.70
C THR A 353 9.81 5.02 21.18
N ALA A 354 8.99 5.85 21.81
CA ALA A 354 9.11 6.13 23.26
C ALA A 354 8.79 4.91 24.13
N ASN A 355 7.85 4.06 23.69
CA ASN A 355 7.35 2.93 24.47
C ASN A 355 7.97 1.58 24.09
N LEU A 356 8.65 1.48 22.94
CA LEU A 356 9.33 0.25 22.53
C LEU A 356 10.63 0.07 23.33
N PRO A 357 10.87 -1.11 23.93
CA PRO A 357 12.13 -1.39 24.63
C PRO A 357 13.30 -1.45 23.64
N ASN A 358 14.50 -1.17 24.11
CA ASN A 358 15.76 -1.33 23.36
C ASN A 358 15.74 -0.70 21.94
N TRP A 359 15.06 0.42 21.79
CA TRP A 359 14.87 1.05 20.48
C TRP A 359 16.16 1.47 19.80
N ASN A 360 17.16 1.91 20.55
CA ASN A 360 18.43 2.48 20.04
C ASN A 360 19.57 1.44 19.97
N THR A 361 19.33 0.17 20.23
CA THR A 361 20.37 -0.87 20.36
C THR A 361 20.45 -1.84 19.18
N GLU A 362 19.83 -1.51 18.06
CA GLU A 362 19.92 -2.31 16.82
C GLU A 362 20.96 -1.78 15.84
#